data_f8ed8a9aad0c6a61cb9bc49372b1a375
#
_entry.id   f8ed8a9aad0c6a61cb9bc49372b1a375
#
_cell.length_a   1.000
_cell.length_b   1.000
_cell.length_c   1.000
_cell.angle_alpha   90.00
_cell.angle_beta   90.00
_cell.angle_gamma   90.00
#
_symmetry.space_group_name_H-M   'P 1'
#
loop_
_entity.id
_entity.type
_entity.pdbx_description
1 polymer ?
#
loop_
_entity_poly.entity_id
_entity_poly.type
_entity_poly.pdbx_seq_one_letter_code
_entity_poly.pdbx_strand_id
1 'polypeptide(L)'
;SIAELYDMQHEPDTRELLVCHSEEVGQEVGRAFQIPRTADDLRLKREAYFAWAQANCGMVGRSPDFLNVMLAALAAKKSFFAEDSAERANNVFEYYRFVARNDLFMTHALLDPQLDKGKLRNEQSDPAICLQVVDENENGIVLSGIKRIATAAPYADELLVWPFPPTFQR
;
A
#
# COMPACT_ATOMS: atom_id res chain seq x y z
N SER A 1 11.74 3.39 -16.21
CA SER A 1 10.50 2.58 -16.15
C SER A 1 10.34 1.96 -14.77
N ILE A 2 9.17 1.36 -14.47
CA ILE A 2 8.97 0.61 -13.20
C ILE A 2 9.95 -0.58 -13.12
N ALA A 3 10.15 -1.30 -14.22
CA ALA A 3 11.12 -2.40 -14.29
C ALA A 3 12.53 -1.95 -13.92
N GLU A 4 12.96 -0.80 -14.39
CA GLU A 4 14.29 -0.22 -14.06
C GLU A 4 14.45 0.01 -12.54
N LEU A 5 13.39 0.44 -11.86
CA LEU A 5 13.44 0.60 -10.40
C LEU A 5 13.60 -0.73 -9.66
N TYR A 6 13.01 -1.81 -10.18
CA TYR A 6 13.25 -3.17 -9.66
C TYR A 6 14.65 -3.66 -9.99
N ASP A 7 15.15 -3.42 -11.20
CA ASP A 7 16.51 -3.81 -11.60
C ASP A 7 17.56 -3.19 -10.68
N MET A 8 17.39 -1.93 -10.27
CA MET A 8 18.29 -1.25 -9.32
C MET A 8 18.44 -1.99 -7.97
N GLN A 9 17.47 -2.78 -7.54
CA GLN A 9 17.58 -3.59 -6.32
C GLN A 9 18.55 -4.79 -6.50
N HIS A 10 18.87 -5.15 -7.72
CA HIS A 10 19.74 -6.27 -8.07
C HIS A 10 21.13 -5.82 -8.54
N GLU A 11 21.29 -4.54 -8.89
CA GLU A 11 22.56 -3.98 -9.31
C GLU A 11 23.51 -3.77 -8.13
N PRO A 12 24.78 -4.19 -8.21
CA PRO A 12 25.73 -4.09 -7.11
C PRO A 12 25.86 -2.68 -6.52
N ASP A 13 25.87 -1.65 -7.37
CA ASP A 13 26.10 -0.26 -6.98
C ASP A 13 24.94 0.38 -6.20
N THR A 14 23.72 -0.14 -6.40
CA THR A 14 22.50 0.42 -5.78
C THR A 14 21.84 -0.51 -4.76
N ARG A 15 22.13 -1.82 -4.84
CA ARG A 15 21.55 -2.83 -3.98
C ARG A 15 21.71 -2.52 -2.49
N GLU A 16 22.93 -2.17 -2.05
CA GLU A 16 23.22 -1.91 -0.64
C GLU A 16 22.37 -0.76 -0.06
N LEU A 17 22.01 0.20 -0.92
CA LEU A 17 21.12 1.29 -0.55
C LEU A 17 19.64 0.87 -0.58
N LEU A 18 19.23 0.07 -1.56
CA LEU A 18 17.81 -0.23 -1.85
C LEU A 18 17.28 -1.47 -1.15
N VAL A 19 18.17 -2.35 -0.65
CA VAL A 19 17.82 -3.60 0.03
C VAL A 19 18.35 -3.58 1.46
N CYS A 20 17.65 -4.23 2.38
CA CYS A 20 18.08 -4.39 3.76
C CYS A 20 17.54 -5.68 4.35
N HIS A 21 18.20 -6.20 5.39
CA HIS A 21 17.66 -7.30 6.17
C HIS A 21 16.47 -6.82 7.03
N SER A 22 15.38 -7.56 7.02
CA SER A 22 14.23 -7.35 7.89
C SER A 22 14.11 -8.45 8.93
N GLU A 23 14.19 -8.09 10.19
CA GLU A 23 13.98 -9.04 11.31
C GLU A 23 12.54 -9.57 11.31
N GLU A 24 11.56 -8.72 10.96
CA GLU A 24 10.15 -9.09 10.94
C GLU A 24 9.82 -10.13 9.88
N VAL A 25 10.54 -10.09 8.77
CA VAL A 25 10.35 -11.00 7.63
C VAL A 25 11.31 -12.17 7.66
N GLY A 26 12.50 -11.99 8.26
CA GLY A 26 13.56 -12.98 8.38
C GLY A 26 14.38 -13.18 7.11
N GLN A 27 14.37 -12.18 6.21
CA GLN A 27 15.14 -12.19 4.96
C GLN A 27 15.48 -10.78 4.51
N GLU A 28 16.24 -10.65 3.43
CA GLU A 28 16.42 -9.38 2.73
C GLU A 28 15.13 -8.98 2.02
N VAL A 29 14.81 -7.68 2.10
CA VAL A 29 13.64 -7.06 1.48
C VAL A 29 14.01 -5.72 0.88
N GLY A 30 13.22 -5.21 -0.05
CA GLY A 30 13.32 -3.82 -0.49
C GLY A 30 13.22 -2.86 0.69
N ARG A 31 14.05 -1.82 0.71
CA ARG A 31 14.13 -0.88 1.85
C ARG A 31 12.80 -0.16 2.13
N ALA A 32 11.90 -0.12 1.17
CA ALA A 32 10.54 0.36 1.38
C ALA A 32 9.81 -0.38 2.51
N PHE A 33 10.04 -1.69 2.63
CA PHE A 33 9.45 -2.53 3.67
C PHE A 33 10.11 -2.42 5.05
N GLN A 34 11.27 -1.77 5.15
CA GLN A 34 11.93 -1.60 6.44
C GLN A 34 11.04 -0.85 7.44
N ILE A 35 10.84 -1.41 8.61
CA ILE A 35 10.27 -0.71 9.76
C ILE A 35 11.42 0.08 10.43
N PRO A 36 11.48 1.41 10.28
CA PRO A 36 12.60 2.19 10.82
C PRO A 36 12.54 2.22 12.34
N ARG A 37 13.67 1.95 12.98
CA ARG A 37 13.83 1.95 14.44
C ARG A 37 14.76 3.07 14.92
N THR A 38 15.59 3.58 14.01
CA THR A 38 16.59 4.61 14.30
C THR A 38 16.47 5.79 13.31
N ALA A 39 17.12 6.91 13.66
CA ALA A 39 17.22 8.04 12.74
C ALA A 39 18.04 7.69 11.48
N ASP A 40 19.01 6.76 11.61
CA ASP A 40 19.80 6.30 10.48
C ASP A 40 18.99 5.46 9.51
N ASP A 41 18.08 4.62 9.98
CA ASP A 41 17.13 3.89 9.12
C ASP A 41 16.28 4.86 8.28
N LEU A 42 15.80 5.95 8.90
CA LEU A 42 15.03 6.97 8.19
C LEU A 42 15.89 7.71 7.15
N ARG A 43 17.17 7.98 7.47
CA ARG A 43 18.11 8.59 6.54
C ARG A 43 18.34 7.69 5.33
N LEU A 44 18.60 6.41 5.54
CA LEU A 44 18.80 5.43 4.48
C LEU A 44 17.55 5.24 3.61
N LYS A 45 16.36 5.19 4.21
CA LYS A 45 15.09 5.17 3.44
C LYS A 45 14.96 6.40 2.54
N ARG A 46 15.26 7.58 3.07
CA ARG A 46 15.22 8.82 2.29
C ARG A 46 16.20 8.78 1.11
N GLU A 47 17.42 8.30 1.33
CA GLU A 47 18.44 8.19 0.29
C GLU A 47 18.02 7.20 -0.80
N ALA A 48 17.40 6.07 -0.43
CA ALA A 48 16.83 5.12 -1.37
C ALA A 48 15.75 5.78 -2.27
N TYR A 49 14.86 6.58 -1.69
CA TYR A 49 13.86 7.31 -2.47
C TYR A 49 14.46 8.36 -3.39
N PHE A 50 15.50 9.05 -2.96
CA PHE A 50 16.22 9.98 -3.83
C PHE A 50 16.90 9.26 -4.98
N ALA A 51 17.52 8.10 -4.76
CA ALA A 51 18.12 7.31 -5.83
C ALA A 51 17.07 6.93 -6.88
N TRP A 52 15.91 6.46 -6.47
CA TRP A 52 14.80 6.17 -7.38
C TRP A 52 14.26 7.41 -8.11
N ALA A 53 14.10 8.52 -7.40
CA ALA A 53 13.65 9.76 -8.01
C ALA A 53 14.65 10.26 -9.06
N GLN A 54 15.94 10.12 -8.80
CA GLN A 54 17.00 10.49 -9.76
C GLN A 54 16.99 9.59 -10.99
N ALA A 55 16.87 8.26 -10.81
CA ALA A 55 16.85 7.30 -11.92
C ALA A 55 15.70 7.56 -12.92
N ASN A 56 14.56 8.05 -12.44
CA ASN A 56 13.39 8.33 -13.28
C ASN A 56 13.16 9.84 -13.53
N CYS A 57 14.12 10.70 -13.18
CA CYS A 57 14.03 12.15 -13.30
C CYS A 57 12.78 12.74 -12.61
N GLY A 58 12.30 12.12 -11.55
CA GLY A 58 11.09 12.52 -10.82
C GLY A 58 9.78 12.26 -11.55
N MET A 59 9.80 11.55 -12.68
CA MET A 59 8.61 11.34 -13.52
C MET A 59 7.63 10.30 -12.97
N VAL A 60 8.06 9.40 -12.10
CA VAL A 60 7.20 8.40 -11.47
C VAL A 60 6.75 8.91 -10.10
N GLY A 61 5.65 9.63 -10.07
CA GLY A 61 5.10 10.21 -8.83
C GLY A 61 4.52 9.17 -7.85
N ARG A 62 4.34 7.92 -8.31
CA ARG A 62 3.96 6.77 -7.51
C ARG A 62 4.85 5.59 -7.88
N SER A 63 5.99 5.53 -7.20
CA SER A 63 6.92 4.42 -7.34
C SER A 63 6.33 3.12 -6.76
N PRO A 64 6.85 1.95 -7.14
CA PRO A 64 6.37 0.65 -6.64
C PRO A 64 6.37 0.53 -5.12
N ASP A 65 7.25 1.25 -4.45
CA ASP A 65 7.41 1.26 -3.00
C ASP A 65 6.36 2.10 -2.23
N PHE A 66 5.56 2.88 -2.93
CA PHE A 66 4.62 3.85 -2.31
C PHE A 66 3.71 3.20 -1.27
N LEU A 67 3.04 2.09 -1.60
CA LEU A 67 2.19 1.37 -0.66
C LEU A 67 2.96 0.46 0.29
N ASN A 68 4.14 -0.01 -0.12
CA ASN A 68 5.00 -0.83 0.71
C ASN A 68 5.43 -0.07 1.98
N VAL A 69 5.74 1.22 1.84
CA VAL A 69 6.02 2.12 2.98
C VAL A 69 4.82 2.25 3.90
N MET A 70 3.63 2.44 3.33
CA MET A 70 2.41 2.54 4.12
C MET A 70 2.13 1.24 4.87
N LEU A 71 2.29 0.10 4.20
CA LEU A 71 2.09 -1.21 4.82
C LEU A 71 3.09 -1.47 5.96
N ALA A 72 4.37 -1.08 5.77
CA ALA A 72 5.37 -1.14 6.83
C ALA A 72 5.00 -0.26 8.04
N ALA A 73 4.43 0.93 7.79
CA ALA A 73 3.96 1.81 8.86
C ALA A 73 2.75 1.23 9.62
N LEU A 74 1.81 0.58 8.93
CA LEU A 74 0.69 -0.11 9.55
C LEU A 74 1.18 -1.29 10.39
N ALA A 75 2.11 -2.08 9.88
CA ALA A 75 2.73 -3.19 10.61
C ALA A 75 3.50 -2.71 11.86
N ALA A 76 4.22 -1.60 11.77
CA ALA A 76 4.91 -0.96 12.90
C ALA A 76 3.94 -0.53 14.01
N LYS A 77 2.69 -0.22 13.67
CA LYS A 77 1.63 0.19 14.59
C LYS A 77 0.58 -0.88 14.82
N LYS A 78 0.94 -2.16 14.71
CA LYS A 78 0.01 -3.27 14.94
C LYS A 78 -0.71 -3.21 16.28
N SER A 79 -0.10 -2.61 17.32
CA SER A 79 -0.73 -2.41 18.63
C SER A 79 -2.00 -1.57 18.56
N PHE A 80 -2.11 -0.62 17.65
CA PHE A 80 -3.32 0.17 17.44
C PHE A 80 -4.50 -0.73 17.00
N PHE A 81 -4.24 -1.68 16.12
CA PHE A 81 -5.27 -2.63 15.68
C PHE A 81 -5.60 -3.66 16.77
N ALA A 82 -4.65 -3.94 17.66
CA ALA A 82 -4.87 -4.87 18.78
C ALA A 82 -5.82 -4.31 19.86
N GLU A 83 -6.00 -3.00 19.93
CA GLU A 83 -6.98 -2.35 20.82
C GLU A 83 -8.42 -2.77 20.46
N ASP A 84 -8.68 -3.04 19.18
CA ASP A 84 -9.97 -3.51 18.69
C ASP A 84 -10.02 -5.05 18.62
N SER A 85 -8.99 -5.67 18.02
CA SER A 85 -8.90 -7.13 17.85
C SER A 85 -7.47 -7.61 17.67
N ALA A 86 -7.06 -8.59 18.47
CA ALA A 86 -5.76 -9.26 18.30
C ALA A 86 -5.65 -9.96 16.93
N GLU A 87 -6.75 -10.47 16.40
CA GLU A 87 -6.83 -11.08 15.08
C GLU A 87 -6.55 -10.04 13.98
N ARG A 88 -7.17 -8.87 14.04
CA ARG A 88 -6.92 -7.77 13.08
C ARG A 88 -5.46 -7.31 13.11
N ALA A 89 -4.88 -7.18 14.28
CA ALA A 89 -3.47 -6.85 14.43
C ALA A 89 -2.57 -7.90 13.77
N ASN A 90 -2.90 -9.18 13.97
CA ASN A 90 -2.18 -10.27 13.34
C ASN A 90 -2.34 -10.27 11.82
N ASN A 91 -3.56 -10.08 11.31
CA ASN A 91 -3.83 -10.04 9.88
C ASN A 91 -3.03 -8.93 9.16
N VAL A 92 -2.97 -7.73 9.75
CA VAL A 92 -2.15 -6.63 9.20
C VAL A 92 -0.67 -7.00 9.14
N PHE A 93 -0.16 -7.62 10.21
CA PHE A 93 1.25 -7.96 10.30
C PHE A 93 1.63 -9.13 9.38
N GLU A 94 0.82 -10.18 9.29
CA GLU A 94 1.07 -11.32 8.39
C GLU A 94 0.92 -10.91 6.92
N TYR A 95 -0.02 -10.02 6.61
CA TYR A 95 -0.13 -9.47 5.26
C TYR A 95 1.10 -8.64 4.87
N TYR A 96 1.62 -7.80 5.78
CA TYR A 96 2.89 -7.11 5.59
C TYR A 96 4.02 -8.10 5.28
N ARG A 97 4.14 -9.17 6.08
CA ARG A 97 5.17 -10.19 5.87
C ARG A 97 5.02 -10.90 4.53
N PHE A 98 3.79 -11.20 4.12
CA PHE A 98 3.49 -11.82 2.83
C PHE A 98 3.93 -10.92 1.67
N VAL A 99 3.53 -9.66 1.67
CA VAL A 99 3.89 -8.69 0.62
C VAL A 99 5.40 -8.48 0.56
N ALA A 100 6.04 -8.29 1.73
CA ALA A 100 7.48 -8.04 1.80
C ALA A 100 8.33 -9.25 1.38
N ARG A 101 7.90 -10.49 1.71
CA ARG A 101 8.60 -11.72 1.32
C ARG A 101 8.60 -11.96 -0.17
N ASN A 102 7.52 -11.58 -0.84
CA ASN A 102 7.32 -11.80 -2.26
C ASN A 102 7.65 -10.57 -3.10
N ASP A 103 8.11 -9.48 -2.47
CA ASP A 103 8.41 -8.17 -3.10
C ASP A 103 7.27 -7.71 -4.02
N LEU A 104 6.02 -7.82 -3.56
CA LEU A 104 4.85 -7.54 -4.37
C LEU A 104 4.69 -6.05 -4.63
N PHE A 105 4.36 -5.72 -5.87
CA PHE A 105 3.98 -4.38 -6.26
C PHE A 105 2.52 -4.12 -5.89
N MET A 106 2.31 -3.18 -5.00
CA MET A 106 0.98 -2.76 -4.56
C MET A 106 0.56 -1.44 -5.18
N THR A 107 -0.72 -1.34 -5.53
CA THR A 107 -1.36 -0.05 -5.77
C THR A 107 -2.67 0.05 -5.01
N HIS A 108 -3.37 1.17 -5.14
CA HIS A 108 -4.58 1.42 -4.38
C HIS A 108 -5.73 1.93 -5.26
N ALA A 109 -6.95 1.65 -4.83
CA ALA A 109 -8.17 2.21 -5.36
C ALA A 109 -8.94 2.93 -4.24
N LEU A 110 -8.86 4.27 -4.22
CA LEU A 110 -9.37 5.08 -3.11
C LEU A 110 -10.70 5.75 -3.43
N LEU A 111 -10.82 6.35 -4.62
CA LEU A 111 -11.88 7.29 -4.90
C LEU A 111 -13.15 6.59 -5.37
N ASP A 112 -14.27 6.96 -4.78
CA ASP A 112 -15.59 6.63 -5.30
C ASP A 112 -15.93 7.49 -6.52
N PRO A 113 -16.71 6.98 -7.47
CA PRO A 113 -17.25 7.80 -8.54
C PRO A 113 -18.15 8.90 -7.95
N GLN A 114 -18.08 10.08 -8.52
CA GLN A 114 -19.00 11.19 -8.22
C GLN A 114 -19.75 11.55 -9.49
N LEU A 115 -21.02 11.22 -9.55
CA LEU A 115 -21.91 11.60 -10.65
C LEU A 115 -22.28 13.08 -10.53
N ASP A 116 -22.55 13.52 -9.30
CA ASP A 116 -22.76 14.93 -8.96
C ASP A 116 -21.75 15.36 -7.92
N LYS A 117 -20.84 16.29 -8.29
CA LYS A 117 -19.79 16.79 -7.42
C LYS A 117 -20.28 17.67 -6.27
N GLY A 118 -21.53 18.18 -6.37
CA GLY A 118 -22.16 18.98 -5.34
C GLY A 118 -22.83 18.16 -4.23
N LYS A 119 -22.85 16.83 -4.38
CA LYS A 119 -23.55 15.93 -3.46
C LYS A 119 -22.60 14.99 -2.72
N LEU A 120 -22.99 14.62 -1.51
CA LEU A 120 -22.31 13.56 -0.76
C LEU A 120 -22.55 12.20 -1.41
N ARG A 121 -21.76 11.19 -0.99
CA ARG A 121 -21.83 9.82 -1.54
C ARG A 121 -23.24 9.22 -1.46
N ASN A 122 -23.90 9.36 -0.31
CA ASN A 122 -25.24 8.85 -0.03
C ASN A 122 -26.35 9.66 -0.71
N GLU A 123 -26.03 10.83 -1.25
CA GLU A 123 -26.95 11.72 -1.96
C GLU A 123 -26.82 11.60 -3.49
N GLN A 124 -25.89 10.78 -3.98
CA GLN A 124 -25.75 10.52 -5.41
C GLN A 124 -27.01 9.86 -5.97
N SER A 125 -27.29 10.11 -7.24
CA SER A 125 -28.47 9.55 -7.92
C SER A 125 -28.48 8.02 -7.98
N ASP A 126 -27.29 7.42 -7.93
CA ASP A 126 -27.11 5.97 -7.83
C ASP A 126 -26.00 5.66 -6.79
N PRO A 127 -26.35 5.50 -5.51
CA PRO A 127 -25.40 5.14 -4.48
C PRO A 127 -24.76 3.76 -4.69
N ALA A 128 -25.40 2.86 -5.44
CA ALA A 128 -24.93 1.51 -5.71
C ALA A 128 -23.72 1.49 -6.66
N ILE A 129 -23.45 2.60 -7.36
CA ILE A 129 -22.24 2.72 -8.18
C ILE A 129 -20.95 2.73 -7.33
N CYS A 130 -21.02 3.19 -6.09
CA CYS A 130 -19.89 3.18 -5.17
C CYS A 130 -19.64 1.76 -4.65
N LEU A 131 -18.38 1.40 -4.45
CA LEU A 131 -18.01 0.08 -3.98
C LEU A 131 -18.64 -0.22 -2.61
N GLN A 132 -19.31 -1.35 -2.52
CA GLN A 132 -20.00 -1.83 -1.33
C GLN A 132 -19.70 -3.31 -1.09
N VAL A 133 -19.74 -3.74 0.16
CA VAL A 133 -19.85 -5.15 0.52
C VAL A 133 -21.32 -5.55 0.32
N VAL A 134 -21.57 -6.49 -0.56
CA VAL A 134 -22.94 -6.96 -0.89
C VAL A 134 -23.24 -8.33 -0.31
N ASP A 135 -22.21 -9.08 0.06
CA ASP A 135 -22.34 -10.37 0.73
C ASP A 135 -21.07 -10.69 1.52
N GLU A 136 -21.21 -11.56 2.53
CA GLU A 136 -20.12 -12.08 3.34
C GLU A 136 -20.36 -13.58 3.57
N ASN A 137 -19.35 -14.40 3.32
CA ASN A 137 -19.41 -15.84 3.48
C ASN A 137 -18.08 -16.42 3.99
N GLU A 138 -18.01 -17.73 4.15
CA GLU A 138 -16.80 -18.42 4.65
C GLU A 138 -15.54 -18.21 3.81
N ASN A 139 -15.66 -17.79 2.55
CA ASN A 139 -14.55 -17.52 1.65
C ASN A 139 -14.12 -16.04 1.65
N GLY A 140 -14.84 -15.18 2.36
CA GLY A 140 -14.59 -13.75 2.45
C GLY A 140 -15.77 -12.87 2.13
N ILE A 141 -15.49 -11.67 1.61
CA ILE A 141 -16.51 -10.67 1.27
C ILE A 141 -16.71 -10.58 -0.25
N VAL A 142 -17.96 -10.37 -0.66
CA VAL A 142 -18.30 -10.09 -2.05
C VAL A 142 -18.47 -8.58 -2.22
N LEU A 143 -17.73 -8.02 -3.16
CA LEU A 143 -17.75 -6.59 -3.45
C LEU A 143 -18.50 -6.32 -4.76
N SER A 144 -19.30 -5.26 -4.78
CA SER A 144 -19.94 -4.73 -5.99
C SER A 144 -19.82 -3.22 -6.04
N GLY A 145 -19.62 -2.67 -7.25
CA GLY A 145 -19.47 -1.24 -7.47
C GLY A 145 -18.13 -0.85 -8.07
N ILE A 146 -17.84 0.43 -8.08
CA ILE A 146 -16.69 1.02 -8.77
C ILE A 146 -15.82 1.81 -7.79
N LYS A 147 -14.51 1.64 -7.92
CA LYS A 147 -13.48 2.58 -7.47
C LYS A 147 -12.74 3.14 -8.68
N ARG A 148 -12.31 4.38 -8.62
CA ARG A 148 -11.64 5.03 -9.75
C ARG A 148 -10.24 5.52 -9.38
N ILE A 149 -9.44 5.74 -10.42
CA ILE A 149 -8.05 6.22 -10.35
C ILE A 149 -7.20 5.26 -9.51
N ALA A 150 -7.05 4.03 -10.01
CA ALA A 150 -6.07 3.08 -9.51
C ALA A 150 -4.82 3.18 -10.39
N THR A 151 -3.92 4.10 -10.06
CA THR A 151 -2.67 4.33 -10.80
C THR A 151 -1.87 3.04 -10.85
N ALA A 152 -1.43 2.63 -12.05
CA ALA A 152 -0.65 1.42 -12.31
C ALA A 152 -1.34 0.08 -11.95
N ALA A 153 -2.65 0.05 -11.71
CA ALA A 153 -3.37 -1.19 -11.38
C ALA A 153 -3.14 -2.36 -12.36
N PRO A 154 -3.03 -2.16 -13.68
CA PRO A 154 -2.75 -3.26 -14.61
C PRO A 154 -1.39 -3.93 -14.43
N TYR A 155 -0.50 -3.34 -13.66
CA TYR A 155 0.87 -3.83 -13.41
C TYR A 155 1.06 -4.28 -11.96
N ALA A 156 0.08 -4.07 -11.10
CA ALA A 156 0.18 -4.39 -9.68
C ALA A 156 -0.19 -5.85 -9.40
N ASP A 157 0.51 -6.45 -8.45
CA ASP A 157 0.19 -7.78 -7.93
C ASP A 157 -0.99 -7.73 -6.97
N GLU A 158 -1.08 -6.65 -6.18
CA GLU A 158 -2.07 -6.47 -5.14
C GLU A 158 -2.74 -5.09 -5.23
N LEU A 159 -4.03 -5.05 -4.99
CA LEU A 159 -4.82 -3.83 -5.01
C LEU A 159 -5.40 -3.53 -3.63
N LEU A 160 -4.89 -2.50 -2.96
CA LEU A 160 -5.47 -2.02 -1.72
C LEU A 160 -6.73 -1.20 -2.01
N VAL A 161 -7.87 -1.77 -1.68
CA VAL A 161 -9.15 -1.09 -1.77
C VAL A 161 -9.46 -0.41 -0.44
N TRP A 162 -9.43 0.92 -0.41
CA TRP A 162 -9.69 1.68 0.80
C TRP A 162 -11.17 2.04 0.87
N PRO A 163 -11.91 1.56 1.88
CA PRO A 163 -13.26 2.03 2.11
C PRO A 163 -13.19 3.46 2.64
N PHE A 164 -13.92 4.39 2.03
CA PHE A 164 -14.20 5.64 2.73
C PHE A 164 -15.10 5.34 3.92
N PRO A 165 -14.81 5.90 5.08
CA PRO A 165 -15.70 5.74 6.22
C PRO A 165 -17.11 6.20 5.83
N PRO A 166 -18.16 5.54 6.35
CA PRO A 166 -19.50 6.06 6.22
C PRO A 166 -19.49 7.50 6.71
N THR A 167 -20.07 8.40 5.94
CA THR A 167 -20.20 9.82 6.30
C THR A 167 -20.79 9.88 7.71
N PHE A 168 -20.00 10.30 8.68
CA PHE A 168 -20.53 10.57 10.01
C PHE A 168 -21.63 11.61 9.84
N GLN A 169 -22.86 11.20 10.04
CA GLN A 169 -23.96 12.16 10.22
C GLN A 169 -23.59 12.95 11.47
N ARG A 170 -23.31 14.24 11.30
CA ARG A 170 -23.19 15.20 12.39
C ARG A 170 -24.58 15.53 12.90
#